data_25eab3098bba9a80997ff6f420336a52
#
_entry.id   25eab3098bba9a80997ff6f420336a52
#
_cell.length_a   1.000
_cell.length_b   1.000
_cell.length_c   1.000
_cell.angle_alpha   90.00
_cell.angle_beta   90.00
_cell.angle_gamma   90.00
#
_symmetry.space_group_name_H-M   'P 1'
#
loop_
_entity.id
_entity.type
_entity.pdbx_description
1 polymer ?
#
loop_
_entity_poly.entity_id
_entity_poly.type
_entity_poly.pdbx_seq_one_letter_code
_entity_poly.pdbx_strand_id
1 'polypeptide(L)'
;SSDVCSSDLYMDILKKYDVDPSLVEIELTETAVVSEYESVRELFDEFQLHGIKTAMDDFGSGYSILNTIVDIPVDVIKIDRGFITSCLESDRGIYFLKHLIDMIRNLGYQIICEGVETDQQIEILKQIGCDEIQGYWYSKPLKEEDYDKLLQTENISKGGGNTSKQTKNPKRYLR
;
A
#
# COMPACT_ATOMS: atom_id res chain seq x y z
N SER A 1 -4.30 -22.72 -28.94
CA SER A 1 -3.78 -21.44 -28.52
C SER A 1 -3.49 -21.55 -27.03
N SER A 2 -2.24 -21.45 -26.67
CA SER A 2 -1.81 -21.47 -25.27
C SER A 2 -2.12 -20.09 -24.70
N ASP A 3 -3.25 -19.94 -24.10
CA ASP A 3 -3.49 -18.86 -23.15
C ASP A 3 -2.62 -19.17 -21.91
N VAL A 4 -1.34 -18.77 -21.99
CA VAL A 4 -0.50 -18.69 -20.78
C VAL A 4 -1.18 -17.65 -19.93
N CYS A 5 -1.80 -18.07 -18.84
CA CYS A 5 -2.38 -17.14 -17.88
C CYS A 5 -1.29 -16.18 -17.41
N SER A 6 -1.61 -14.89 -17.29
CA SER A 6 -0.61 -13.89 -16.88
C SER A 6 0.05 -14.27 -15.55
N SER A 7 -0.67 -14.93 -14.66
CA SER A 7 -0.18 -15.43 -13.37
C SER A 7 0.93 -16.49 -13.52
N ASP A 8 0.82 -17.41 -14.48
CA ASP A 8 1.85 -18.43 -14.73
C ASP A 8 3.22 -17.82 -15.01
N LEU A 9 3.26 -16.73 -15.81
CA LEU A 9 4.50 -16.02 -16.11
C LEU A 9 5.14 -15.44 -14.84
N TYR A 10 4.34 -14.82 -13.97
CA TYR A 10 4.85 -14.29 -12.69
C TYR A 10 5.38 -15.42 -11.80
N MET A 11 4.63 -16.52 -11.69
CA MET A 11 5.03 -17.66 -10.87
C MET A 11 6.32 -18.32 -11.38
N ASP A 12 6.49 -18.43 -12.69
CA ASP A 12 7.71 -18.96 -13.30
C ASP A 12 8.93 -18.07 -13.02
N ILE A 13 8.74 -16.73 -13.03
CA ILE A 13 9.81 -15.77 -12.68
C ILE A 13 10.17 -15.92 -11.20
N LEU A 14 9.20 -15.96 -10.29
CA LEU A 14 9.45 -16.11 -8.85
C LEU A 14 10.18 -17.42 -8.54
N LYS A 15 9.75 -18.53 -9.13
CA LYS A 15 10.44 -19.82 -9.00
C LYS A 15 11.86 -19.78 -9.54
N LYS A 16 12.08 -19.16 -10.73
CA LYS A 16 13.40 -19.05 -11.34
C LYS A 16 14.42 -18.32 -10.46
N TYR A 17 13.98 -17.32 -9.72
CA TYR A 17 14.85 -16.49 -8.88
C TYR A 17 14.75 -16.84 -7.39
N ASP A 18 14.04 -17.90 -7.04
CA ASP A 18 13.83 -18.37 -5.65
C ASP A 18 13.29 -17.24 -4.73
N VAL A 19 12.30 -16.49 -5.24
CA VAL A 19 11.63 -15.41 -4.52
C VAL A 19 10.38 -15.97 -3.84
N ASP A 20 10.25 -15.71 -2.53
CA ASP A 20 9.04 -16.03 -1.79
C ASP A 20 7.86 -15.17 -2.29
N PRO A 21 6.77 -15.78 -2.80
CA PRO A 21 5.60 -15.03 -3.29
C PRO A 21 5.02 -14.05 -2.27
N SER A 22 5.10 -14.36 -0.97
CA SER A 22 4.60 -13.48 0.10
C SER A 22 5.35 -12.14 0.23
N LEU A 23 6.50 -12.01 -0.42
CA LEU A 23 7.29 -10.77 -0.49
C LEU A 23 6.93 -9.91 -1.70
N VAL A 24 6.01 -10.37 -2.54
CA VAL A 24 5.61 -9.69 -3.78
C VAL A 24 4.18 -9.16 -3.62
N GLU A 25 3.97 -7.95 -4.11
CA GLU A 25 2.67 -7.31 -4.21
C GLU A 25 2.44 -6.87 -5.67
N ILE A 26 1.28 -7.20 -6.21
CA ILE A 26 0.87 -6.78 -7.56
C ILE A 26 -0.11 -5.63 -7.42
N GLU A 27 0.22 -4.51 -8.04
CA GLU A 27 -0.56 -3.28 -7.97
C GLU A 27 -1.26 -3.02 -9.31
N LEU A 28 -2.54 -2.69 -9.28
CA LEU A 28 -3.30 -2.18 -10.41
C LEU A 28 -3.96 -0.86 -10.04
N THR A 29 -3.96 0.07 -10.99
CA THR A 29 -4.62 1.37 -10.76
C THR A 29 -6.13 1.21 -10.61
N GLU A 30 -6.76 2.15 -9.88
CA GLU A 30 -8.22 2.24 -9.75
C GLU A 30 -8.95 2.07 -11.10
N THR A 31 -8.46 2.77 -12.12
CA THR A 31 -9.07 2.73 -13.45
C THR A 31 -9.01 1.35 -14.08
N ALA A 32 -7.89 0.62 -13.95
CA ALA A 32 -7.73 -0.71 -14.49
C ALA A 32 -8.68 -1.70 -13.79
N VAL A 33 -8.76 -1.64 -12.47
CA VAL A 33 -9.65 -2.50 -11.67
C VAL A 33 -11.12 -2.29 -12.05
N VAL A 34 -11.55 -1.05 -12.24
CA VAL A 34 -12.96 -0.74 -12.57
C VAL A 34 -13.32 -1.10 -14.01
N SER A 35 -12.40 -0.85 -14.97
CA SER A 35 -12.68 -1.09 -16.40
C SER A 35 -12.74 -2.57 -16.77
N GLU A 36 -12.01 -3.42 -16.06
CA GLU A 36 -11.87 -4.86 -16.38
C GLU A 36 -12.15 -5.75 -15.15
N TYR A 37 -13.14 -5.36 -14.36
CA TYR A 37 -13.41 -5.92 -13.04
C TYR A 37 -13.42 -7.47 -12.99
N GLU A 38 -14.13 -8.15 -13.89
CA GLU A 38 -14.22 -9.62 -13.88
C GLU A 38 -12.87 -10.27 -14.18
N SER A 39 -12.15 -9.78 -15.19
CA SER A 39 -10.82 -10.32 -15.55
C SER A 39 -9.79 -10.06 -14.43
N VAL A 40 -9.84 -8.88 -13.83
CA VAL A 40 -8.98 -8.53 -12.70
C VAL A 40 -9.28 -9.39 -11.49
N ARG A 41 -10.55 -9.65 -11.22
CA ARG A 41 -10.98 -10.52 -10.12
C ARG A 41 -10.41 -11.92 -10.26
N GLU A 42 -10.58 -12.56 -11.41
CA GLU A 42 -10.03 -13.89 -11.67
C GLU A 42 -8.51 -13.94 -11.50
N LEU A 43 -7.81 -12.92 -12.03
CA LEU A 43 -6.36 -12.80 -11.93
C LEU A 43 -5.89 -12.61 -10.48
N PHE A 44 -6.57 -11.76 -9.71
CA PHE A 44 -6.22 -11.48 -8.33
C PHE A 44 -6.52 -12.66 -7.40
N ASP A 45 -7.66 -13.35 -7.60
CA ASP A 45 -7.96 -14.59 -6.88
C ASP A 45 -6.83 -15.62 -7.09
N GLU A 46 -6.29 -15.70 -8.31
CA GLU A 46 -5.20 -16.62 -8.63
C GLU A 46 -3.88 -16.20 -7.96
N PHE A 47 -3.52 -14.90 -7.96
CA PHE A 47 -2.34 -14.41 -7.25
C PHE A 47 -2.43 -14.68 -5.75
N GLN A 48 -3.59 -14.47 -5.13
CA GLN A 48 -3.82 -14.73 -3.72
C GLN A 48 -3.70 -16.22 -3.38
N LEU A 49 -4.17 -17.13 -4.25
CA LEU A 49 -3.97 -18.57 -4.09
C LEU A 49 -2.49 -18.96 -4.04
N HIS A 50 -1.63 -18.21 -4.72
CA HIS A 50 -0.18 -18.39 -4.71
C HIS A 50 0.54 -17.64 -3.59
N GLY A 51 -0.18 -16.91 -2.75
CA GLY A 51 0.38 -16.13 -1.64
C GLY A 51 0.97 -14.78 -2.03
N ILE A 52 0.75 -14.33 -3.27
CA ILE A 52 1.09 -12.98 -3.73
C ILE A 52 0.03 -12.02 -3.24
N LYS A 53 0.43 -10.87 -2.70
CA LYS A 53 -0.49 -9.82 -2.30
C LYS A 53 -0.95 -9.01 -3.50
N THR A 54 -2.18 -8.50 -3.40
CA THR A 54 -2.78 -7.65 -4.43
C THR A 54 -3.16 -6.30 -3.86
N ALA A 55 -2.92 -5.24 -4.63
CA ALA A 55 -3.22 -3.87 -4.21
C ALA A 55 -3.93 -3.08 -5.32
N MET A 56 -4.84 -2.22 -4.90
CA MET A 56 -5.37 -1.17 -5.75
C MET A 56 -4.59 0.11 -5.51
N ASP A 57 -4.02 0.65 -6.56
CA ASP A 57 -3.27 1.88 -6.56
C ASP A 57 -4.08 3.09 -7.05
N ASP A 58 -3.62 4.30 -6.70
CA ASP A 58 -4.23 5.58 -7.08
C ASP A 58 -5.69 5.76 -6.63
N PHE A 59 -6.10 5.13 -5.52
CA PHE A 59 -7.46 5.24 -5.00
C PHE A 59 -7.83 6.70 -4.69
N GLY A 60 -8.94 7.16 -5.27
CA GLY A 60 -9.44 8.53 -5.12
C GLY A 60 -9.02 9.47 -6.24
N SER A 61 -8.21 9.01 -7.20
CA SER A 61 -7.89 9.78 -8.40
C SER A 61 -9.03 9.78 -9.43
N GLY A 62 -9.97 8.82 -9.35
CA GLY A 62 -11.11 8.62 -10.25
C GLY A 62 -12.48 8.94 -9.61
N TYR A 63 -13.57 8.77 -10.38
CA TYR A 63 -14.90 9.24 -9.99
C TYR A 63 -15.89 8.13 -9.55
N SER A 64 -15.52 6.84 -9.50
CA SER A 64 -16.57 5.80 -9.52
C SER A 64 -16.46 4.64 -8.54
N ILE A 65 -15.54 4.64 -7.61
CA ILE A 65 -15.15 3.40 -6.94
C ILE A 65 -16.02 2.97 -5.74
N LEU A 66 -16.82 3.86 -5.16
CA LEU A 66 -17.61 3.53 -3.96
C LEU A 66 -18.59 2.38 -4.18
N ASN A 67 -19.03 2.15 -5.42
CA ASN A 67 -19.95 1.05 -5.74
C ASN A 67 -19.24 -0.30 -5.84
N THR A 68 -17.96 -0.31 -6.18
CA THR A 68 -17.18 -1.54 -6.40
C THR A 68 -16.29 -1.91 -5.23
N ILE A 69 -16.00 -0.96 -4.33
CA ILE A 69 -15.11 -1.17 -3.18
C ILE A 69 -15.55 -2.32 -2.25
N VAL A 70 -16.84 -2.63 -2.23
CA VAL A 70 -17.40 -3.67 -1.35
C VAL A 70 -16.93 -5.08 -1.75
N ASP A 71 -16.72 -5.30 -3.04
CA ASP A 71 -16.47 -6.63 -3.61
C ASP A 71 -15.14 -6.74 -4.36
N ILE A 72 -14.25 -5.74 -4.24
CA ILE A 72 -12.95 -5.78 -4.91
C ILE A 72 -12.06 -6.84 -4.26
N PRO A 73 -11.49 -7.75 -5.05
CA PRO A 73 -10.63 -8.82 -4.54
C PRO A 73 -9.17 -8.34 -4.34
N VAL A 74 -8.96 -7.31 -3.52
CA VAL A 74 -7.62 -6.81 -3.18
C VAL A 74 -7.35 -6.97 -1.69
N ASP A 75 -6.09 -7.07 -1.31
CA ASP A 75 -5.65 -7.07 0.08
C ASP A 75 -5.44 -5.64 0.60
N VAL A 76 -4.98 -4.76 -0.30
CA VAL A 76 -4.50 -3.42 0.04
C VAL A 76 -5.15 -2.35 -0.82
N ILE A 77 -5.49 -1.21 -0.22
CA ILE A 77 -5.92 0.00 -0.92
C ILE A 77 -4.93 1.12 -0.63
N LYS A 78 -4.30 1.65 -1.70
CA LYS A 78 -3.33 2.73 -1.65
C LYS A 78 -4.01 4.05 -2.03
N ILE A 79 -4.16 4.92 -1.05
CA ILE A 79 -4.85 6.21 -1.23
C ILE A 79 -3.90 7.20 -1.87
N ASP A 80 -4.31 7.76 -3.01
CA ASP A 80 -3.51 8.68 -3.82
C ASP A 80 -3.09 9.94 -3.06
N ARG A 81 -1.88 10.42 -3.36
CA ARG A 81 -1.29 11.63 -2.79
C ARG A 81 -2.18 12.87 -2.99
N GLY A 82 -2.70 13.08 -4.19
CA GLY A 82 -3.51 14.26 -4.53
C GLY A 82 -4.79 14.28 -3.73
N PHE A 83 -5.42 13.11 -3.58
CA PHE A 83 -6.61 12.93 -2.75
C PHE A 83 -6.33 13.24 -1.27
N ILE A 84 -5.26 12.68 -0.70
CA ILE A 84 -4.85 12.94 0.68
C ILE A 84 -4.60 14.43 0.87
N THR A 85 -3.80 15.05 0.00
CA THR A 85 -3.44 16.48 0.11
C THR A 85 -4.70 17.35 0.12
N SER A 86 -5.63 17.11 -0.81
CA SER A 86 -6.89 17.84 -0.89
C SER A 86 -7.75 17.66 0.38
N CYS A 87 -7.82 16.45 0.92
CA CYS A 87 -8.56 16.20 2.16
C CYS A 87 -7.95 16.91 3.37
N LEU A 88 -6.62 17.03 3.43
CA LEU A 88 -5.93 17.64 4.55
C LEU A 88 -5.98 19.18 4.57
N GLU A 89 -6.50 19.83 3.52
CA GLU A 89 -6.64 21.30 3.45
C GLU A 89 -7.75 21.87 4.34
N SER A 90 -8.67 21.05 4.86
CA SER A 90 -9.80 21.52 5.66
C SER A 90 -10.27 20.51 6.69
N ASP A 91 -10.87 20.98 7.79
CA ASP A 91 -11.47 20.13 8.82
C ASP A 91 -12.54 19.18 8.23
N ARG A 92 -13.30 19.66 7.23
CA ARG A 92 -14.29 18.84 6.53
C ARG A 92 -13.66 17.74 5.72
N GLY A 93 -12.55 18.01 5.07
CA GLY A 93 -11.76 17.03 4.32
C GLY A 93 -11.14 15.99 5.24
N ILE A 94 -10.56 16.41 6.37
CA ILE A 94 -10.01 15.50 7.41
C ILE A 94 -11.11 14.59 7.96
N TYR A 95 -12.28 15.16 8.27
CA TYR A 95 -13.44 14.39 8.73
C TYR A 95 -13.86 13.34 7.69
N PHE A 96 -13.93 13.72 6.41
CA PHE A 96 -14.26 12.82 5.31
C PHE A 96 -13.23 11.70 5.18
N LEU A 97 -11.93 12.03 5.13
CA LEU A 97 -10.83 11.06 5.02
C LEU A 97 -10.84 10.05 6.18
N LYS A 98 -11.09 10.53 7.41
CA LYS A 98 -11.22 9.65 8.57
C LYS A 98 -12.31 8.59 8.38
N HIS A 99 -13.51 9.00 7.96
CA HIS A 99 -14.62 8.07 7.80
C HIS A 99 -14.44 7.14 6.60
N LEU A 100 -13.76 7.60 5.55
CA LEU A 100 -13.35 6.77 4.42
C LEU A 100 -12.37 5.67 4.88
N ILE A 101 -11.33 6.03 5.63
CA ILE A 101 -10.36 5.08 6.20
C ILE A 101 -11.07 4.08 7.12
N ASP A 102 -11.94 4.55 8.01
CA ASP A 102 -12.71 3.68 8.90
C ASP A 102 -13.61 2.70 8.11
N MET A 103 -14.24 3.16 7.03
CA MET A 103 -15.07 2.33 6.16
C MET A 103 -14.24 1.25 5.46
N ILE A 104 -13.15 1.63 4.79
CA ILE A 104 -12.27 0.72 4.05
C ILE A 104 -11.71 -0.35 4.99
N ARG A 105 -11.28 0.04 6.18
CA ARG A 105 -10.80 -0.90 7.21
C ARG A 105 -11.88 -1.87 7.68
N ASN A 106 -13.11 -1.39 7.90
CA ASN A 106 -14.22 -2.25 8.31
C ASN A 106 -14.65 -3.24 7.22
N LEU A 107 -14.33 -2.97 5.95
CA LEU A 107 -14.48 -3.92 4.84
C LEU A 107 -13.36 -4.98 4.82
N GLY A 108 -12.32 -4.83 5.65
CA GLY A 108 -11.25 -5.81 5.80
C GLY A 108 -9.98 -5.49 5.00
N TYR A 109 -9.92 -4.36 4.32
CA TYR A 109 -8.75 -3.96 3.53
C TYR A 109 -7.66 -3.33 4.39
N GLN A 110 -6.41 -3.58 4.05
CA GLN A 110 -5.25 -2.81 4.55
C GLN A 110 -5.17 -1.47 3.81
N ILE A 111 -4.76 -0.40 4.49
CA ILE A 111 -4.72 0.94 3.91
C ILE A 111 -3.31 1.48 3.94
N ILE A 112 -2.86 2.00 2.80
CA ILE A 112 -1.61 2.76 2.66
C ILE A 112 -1.96 4.18 2.20
N CYS A 113 -1.49 5.20 2.91
CA CYS A 113 -1.60 6.59 2.49
C CYS A 113 -0.31 7.01 1.78
N GLU A 114 -0.41 7.37 0.50
CA GLU A 114 0.74 7.68 -0.33
C GLU A 114 1.12 9.16 -0.37
N GLY A 115 2.36 9.43 -0.81
CA GLY A 115 2.87 10.77 -1.06
C GLY A 115 2.96 11.65 0.18
N VAL A 116 3.13 11.07 1.36
CA VAL A 116 3.26 11.80 2.63
C VAL A 116 4.64 12.43 2.72
N GLU A 117 4.71 13.75 2.93
CA GLU A 117 5.97 14.51 2.89
C GLU A 117 6.26 15.31 4.16
N THR A 118 5.27 15.58 5.02
CA THR A 118 5.44 16.47 6.17
C THR A 118 5.06 15.84 7.49
N ASP A 119 5.66 16.32 8.59
CA ASP A 119 5.31 15.89 9.95
C ASP A 119 3.85 16.21 10.29
N GLN A 120 3.30 17.31 9.78
CA GLN A 120 1.90 17.68 9.97
C GLN A 120 0.95 16.65 9.36
N GLN A 121 1.22 16.18 8.12
CA GLN A 121 0.46 15.12 7.48
C GLN A 121 0.50 13.84 8.32
N ILE A 122 1.68 13.45 8.81
CA ILE A 122 1.87 12.28 9.67
C ILE A 122 1.00 12.37 10.92
N GLU A 123 1.03 13.49 11.63
CA GLU A 123 0.27 13.64 12.87
C GLU A 123 -1.24 13.53 12.63
N ILE A 124 -1.75 14.14 11.55
CA ILE A 124 -3.17 14.04 11.20
C ILE A 124 -3.51 12.59 10.80
N LEU A 125 -2.73 11.96 9.91
CA LEU A 125 -2.96 10.59 9.45
C LEU A 125 -2.95 9.59 10.61
N LYS A 126 -2.06 9.74 11.58
CA LYS A 126 -2.07 8.95 12.81
C LYS A 126 -3.35 9.16 13.64
N GLN A 127 -3.80 10.40 13.80
CA GLN A 127 -5.00 10.72 14.59
C GLN A 127 -6.26 10.13 13.95
N ILE A 128 -6.34 10.11 12.62
CA ILE A 128 -7.46 9.51 11.91
C ILE A 128 -7.34 8.00 11.72
N GLY A 129 -6.23 7.41 12.18
CA GLY A 129 -6.05 5.97 12.26
C GLY A 129 -5.53 5.32 10.98
N CYS A 130 -4.80 6.03 10.13
CA CYS A 130 -4.11 5.39 8.98
C CYS A 130 -3.09 4.36 9.49
N ASP A 131 -3.07 3.17 8.87
CA ASP A 131 -2.23 2.05 9.31
C ASP A 131 -0.80 2.19 8.80
N GLU A 132 -0.65 2.48 7.52
CA GLU A 132 0.65 2.61 6.85
C GLU A 132 0.72 3.86 5.99
N ILE A 133 1.93 4.39 5.83
CA ILE A 133 2.21 5.55 4.98
C ILE A 133 3.39 5.27 4.08
N GLN A 134 3.33 5.82 2.87
CA GLN A 134 4.43 5.83 1.92
C GLN A 134 4.71 7.26 1.46
N GLY A 135 5.97 7.68 1.41
CA GLY A 135 6.31 9.01 0.89
C GLY A 135 7.68 9.53 1.29
N TYR A 136 8.00 10.71 0.77
CA TYR A 136 9.30 11.35 0.95
C TYR A 136 9.58 11.81 2.39
N TRP A 137 8.56 11.81 3.24
CA TRP A 137 8.77 12.04 4.66
C TRP A 137 9.70 11.00 5.28
N TYR A 138 9.59 9.75 4.86
CA TYR A 138 10.45 8.67 5.33
C TYR A 138 11.78 8.65 4.55
N SER A 139 11.71 8.42 3.24
CA SER A 139 12.85 8.40 2.34
C SER A 139 12.40 8.68 0.91
N LYS A 140 13.27 9.36 0.14
CA LYS A 140 13.18 9.36 -1.32
C LYS A 140 13.64 8.00 -1.85
N PRO A 141 13.30 7.64 -3.10
CA PRO A 141 13.88 6.46 -3.75
C PRO A 141 15.41 6.46 -3.64
N LEU A 142 15.95 5.36 -3.18
CA LEU A 142 17.40 5.18 -2.97
C LEU A 142 17.96 4.25 -4.02
N LYS A 143 19.25 4.38 -4.31
CA LYS A 143 20.01 3.35 -5.02
C LYS A 143 20.19 2.14 -4.10
N GLU A 144 20.36 0.95 -4.68
CA GLU A 144 20.54 -0.32 -3.96
C GLU A 144 21.55 -0.21 -2.81
N GLU A 145 22.76 0.34 -3.10
CA GLU A 145 23.83 0.50 -2.11
C GLU A 145 23.44 1.37 -0.89
N ASP A 146 22.59 2.38 -1.09
CA ASP A 146 22.14 3.28 -0.03
C ASP A 146 20.96 2.68 0.73
N TYR A 147 20.12 1.90 0.04
CA TYR A 147 19.04 1.13 0.65
C TYR A 147 19.61 0.05 1.60
N ASP A 148 20.64 -0.66 1.18
CA ASP A 148 21.34 -1.64 2.03
C ASP A 148 21.89 -1.01 3.31
N LYS A 149 22.49 0.17 3.22
CA LYS A 149 22.97 0.91 4.39
C LYS A 149 21.83 1.30 5.33
N LEU A 150 20.70 1.74 4.76
CA LEU A 150 19.51 2.08 5.54
C LEU A 150 19.02 0.87 6.33
N LEU A 151 18.86 -0.29 5.68
CA LEU A 151 18.43 -1.54 6.31
C LEU A 151 19.38 -1.99 7.43
N GLN A 152 20.70 -1.87 7.23
CA GLN A 152 21.69 -2.21 8.25
C GLN A 152 21.57 -1.30 9.47
N THR A 153 21.38 0.00 9.27
CA THR A 153 21.25 0.99 10.36
C THR A 153 20.01 0.72 11.20
N GLU A 154 18.90 0.32 10.59
CA GLU A 154 17.67 -0.03 11.30
C GLU A 154 17.78 -1.33 12.10
N ASN A 155 18.48 -2.32 11.57
CA ASN A 155 18.72 -3.58 12.28
C ASN A 155 19.60 -3.39 13.52
N ILE A 156 20.57 -2.47 13.50
CA ILE A 156 21.40 -2.13 14.66
C ILE A 156 20.55 -1.47 15.75
N SER A 157 19.58 -0.63 15.39
CA SER A 157 18.69 0.04 16.34
C SER A 157 17.78 -0.93 17.11
N LYS A 158 17.57 -2.15 16.63
CA LYS A 158 16.76 -3.20 17.28
C LYS A 158 17.56 -4.11 18.22
N GLY A 159 18.89 -4.10 18.15
CA GLY A 159 19.77 -4.95 18.93
C GLY A 159 20.33 -4.34 20.22
N GLY A 160 20.16 -3.04 20.44
CA GLY A 160 20.69 -2.31 21.60
C GLY A 160 19.58 -1.84 22.55
N GLY A 161 19.47 -2.47 23.71
CA GLY A 161 18.51 -2.11 24.75
C GLY A 161 18.71 -0.71 25.30
N ASN A 162 17.60 -0.06 25.63
CA ASN A 162 17.44 1.10 26.51
C ASN A 162 18.10 2.41 26.10
N THR A 163 17.38 3.25 25.36
CA THR A 163 17.29 4.67 25.70
C THR A 163 16.00 5.27 25.11
N SER A 164 15.27 5.99 25.94
CA SER A 164 14.03 6.70 25.70
C SER A 164 14.19 7.81 24.64
N LYS A 165 14.04 7.42 23.38
CA LYS A 165 13.58 8.29 22.29
C LYS A 165 12.56 7.45 21.54
N GLN A 166 11.37 8.00 21.31
CA GLN A 166 10.33 7.37 20.49
C GLN A 166 10.92 7.05 19.11
N THR A 167 11.48 5.86 18.99
CA THR A 167 11.94 5.33 17.73
C THR A 167 10.69 5.05 16.89
N LYS A 168 10.52 5.85 15.85
CA LYS A 168 9.56 5.60 14.78
C LYS A 168 9.68 4.12 14.41
N ASN A 169 8.63 3.33 14.58
CA ASN A 169 8.68 1.89 14.33
C ASN A 169 8.69 1.67 12.81
N PRO A 170 9.83 1.35 12.18
CA PRO A 170 9.95 1.33 10.73
C PRO A 170 9.14 0.23 10.07
N LYS A 171 8.82 -0.85 10.77
CA LYS A 171 8.04 -1.97 10.21
C LYS A 171 6.62 -1.59 9.79
N ARG A 172 6.10 -0.45 10.22
CA ARG A 172 4.75 0.04 9.88
C ARG A 172 4.73 1.02 8.71
N TYR A 173 5.90 1.42 8.19
CA TYR A 173 6.01 2.52 7.23
C TYR A 173 6.92 2.21 6.04
N LEU A 174 7.33 0.92 5.87
CA LEU A 174 8.15 0.47 4.77
C LEU A 174 7.34 -0.44 3.84
N ARG A 175 6.88 0.13 2.77
CA ARG A 175 6.67 -0.52 1.48
C ARG A 175 7.14 0.41 0.37
#